data_78666829c2f553c7e36154f3094b45c4
#
_entry.id   78666829c2f553c7e36154f3094b45c4
#
_cell.length_a   1.000
_cell.length_b   1.000
_cell.length_c   1.000
_cell.angle_alpha   90.00
_cell.angle_beta   90.00
_cell.angle_gamma   90.00
#
_symmetry.space_group_name_H-M   'P 1'
#
loop_
_entity.id
_entity.type
_entity.pdbx_description
1 polymer ?
#
loop_
_entity_poly.entity_id
_entity_poly.type
_entity_poly.pdbx_seq_one_letter_code
_entity_poly.pdbx_strand_id
1 'polypeptide(L)'
;MGYSWRDAAWERDMRVAQGKPLNVLPHLERGSGPSVSAPWQVKIEPGFSSFVGRTQDIRGYVNQLLTHVRSVVPPNALPQTPIYIMATAGMRMLKPEVRQAILLETCRVIREQPFYFDPDVQDYAGADTDTACGGHVRVITGEEEGMLGWLAVNY
;
A
#
# COMPACT_ATOMS: atom_id res chain seq x y z
N MET A 1 -9.03 2.11 6.19
CA MET A 1 -8.81 1.42 7.45
C MET A 1 -7.39 1.62 7.88
N GLY A 2 -7.16 2.12 9.09
CA GLY A 2 -5.85 2.23 9.67
C GLY A 2 -5.59 1.01 10.56
N TYR A 3 -4.46 0.35 10.33
CA TYR A 3 -3.96 -0.69 11.22
C TYR A 3 -2.95 -0.07 12.18
N SER A 4 -3.16 -0.22 13.49
CA SER A 4 -2.16 0.18 14.47
C SER A 4 -1.11 -0.92 14.60
N TRP A 5 0.04 -0.73 13.99
CA TRP A 5 1.20 -1.63 14.10
C TRP A 5 1.68 -1.82 15.56
N ARG A 6 1.42 -0.84 16.45
CA ARG A 6 1.73 -0.97 17.89
C ARG A 6 0.90 -2.06 18.54
N ASP A 7 -0.37 -2.09 18.17
CA ASP A 7 -1.33 -2.96 18.83
C ASP A 7 -1.18 -4.40 18.36
N ALA A 8 -0.75 -4.64 17.10
CA ALA A 8 -0.56 -5.99 16.60
C ALA A 8 0.52 -6.78 17.34
N ALA A 9 1.69 -6.19 17.55
CA ALA A 9 2.77 -6.85 18.29
C ALA A 9 2.39 -7.03 19.76
N TRP A 10 1.87 -5.99 20.40
CA TRP A 10 1.42 -6.04 21.78
C TRP A 10 0.27 -7.03 21.97
N GLU A 11 -0.72 -7.02 21.09
CA GLU A 11 -1.85 -7.95 21.16
C GLU A 11 -1.40 -9.40 20.98
N ARG A 12 -0.48 -9.65 20.03
CA ARG A 12 0.12 -10.98 19.85
C ARG A 12 0.83 -11.44 21.12
N ASP A 13 1.67 -10.58 21.70
CA ASP A 13 2.45 -10.92 22.89
C ASP A 13 1.54 -11.13 24.11
N MET A 14 0.49 -10.34 24.25
CA MET A 14 -0.54 -10.53 25.27
C MET A 14 -1.32 -11.82 25.09
N ARG A 15 -1.64 -12.22 23.86
CA ARG A 15 -2.32 -13.48 23.56
C ARG A 15 -1.43 -14.68 23.90
N VAL A 16 -0.14 -14.62 23.55
CA VAL A 16 0.84 -15.66 23.92
C VAL A 16 0.91 -15.77 25.44
N ALA A 17 1.04 -14.68 26.16
CA ALA A 17 1.11 -14.66 27.62
C ALA A 17 -0.17 -15.19 28.30
N GLN A 18 -1.33 -15.06 27.65
CA GLN A 18 -2.63 -15.53 28.14
C GLN A 18 -2.99 -16.93 27.64
N GLY A 19 -2.12 -17.59 26.86
CA GLY A 19 -2.41 -18.90 26.24
C GLY A 19 -3.59 -18.89 25.26
N LYS A 20 -3.90 -17.72 24.67
CA LYS A 20 -4.99 -17.57 23.69
C LYS A 20 -4.54 -17.96 22.28
N PRO A 21 -5.49 -18.42 21.43
CA PRO A 21 -5.17 -18.76 20.04
C PRO A 21 -4.57 -17.57 19.28
N LEU A 22 -3.51 -17.83 18.49
CA LEU A 22 -2.87 -16.85 17.61
C LEU A 22 -3.58 -16.68 16.26
N ASN A 23 -4.56 -17.53 15.95
CA ASN A 23 -5.33 -17.52 14.71
C ASN A 23 -6.50 -16.52 14.69
N VAL A 24 -6.58 -15.65 15.66
CA VAL A 24 -7.55 -14.55 15.67
C VAL A 24 -6.94 -13.37 14.94
N LEU A 25 -7.68 -12.83 13.98
CA LEU A 25 -7.26 -11.64 13.24
C LEU A 25 -7.00 -10.46 14.22
N PRO A 26 -5.95 -9.68 13.99
CA PRO A 26 -5.64 -8.55 14.83
C PRO A 26 -6.76 -7.51 14.80
N HIS A 27 -6.93 -6.79 15.91
CA HIS A 27 -7.88 -5.70 15.98
C HIS A 27 -7.46 -4.57 15.01
N LEU A 28 -8.42 -4.13 14.19
CA LEU A 28 -8.22 -2.98 13.32
C LEU A 28 -8.83 -1.73 13.95
N GLU A 29 -8.00 -0.72 14.17
CA GLU A 29 -8.51 0.57 14.55
C GLU A 29 -9.24 1.22 13.37
N ARG A 30 -10.50 1.58 13.61
CA ARG A 30 -11.30 2.35 12.67
C ARG A 30 -11.23 3.82 13.05
N GLY A 31 -11.29 4.68 12.04
CA GLY A 31 -11.46 6.10 12.26
C GLY A 31 -10.33 6.96 11.68
N SER A 32 -10.20 8.14 12.27
CA SER A 32 -9.39 9.22 11.68
C SER A 32 -7.91 9.17 12.04
N GLY A 33 -7.49 8.20 12.86
CA GLY A 33 -6.10 8.11 13.34
C GLY A 33 -5.97 8.34 14.84
N PRO A 34 -4.73 8.29 15.38
CA PRO A 34 -4.47 8.43 16.81
C PRO A 34 -4.76 9.84 17.31
N SER A 35 -4.86 10.83 16.43
CA SER A 35 -5.26 12.20 16.75
C SER A 35 -5.80 12.90 15.50
N VAL A 36 -6.44 14.04 15.68
CA VAL A 36 -6.92 14.89 14.57
C VAL A 36 -5.76 15.36 13.66
N SER A 37 -4.56 15.50 14.22
CA SER A 37 -3.36 15.93 13.51
C SER A 37 -2.58 14.80 12.84
N ALA A 38 -2.96 13.54 13.07
CA ALA A 38 -2.31 12.36 12.51
C ALA A 38 -3.35 11.36 11.97
N PRO A 39 -4.09 11.71 10.90
CA PRO A 39 -5.11 10.84 10.35
C PRO A 39 -4.46 9.60 9.70
N TRP A 40 -5.15 8.44 9.79
CA TRP A 40 -4.73 7.21 9.11
C TRP A 40 -4.83 7.31 7.59
N GLN A 41 -5.61 8.24 7.08
CA GLN A 41 -5.93 8.38 5.67
C GLN A 41 -5.59 9.76 5.17
N VAL A 42 -5.07 9.82 3.96
CA VAL A 42 -4.91 11.04 3.20
C VAL A 42 -5.42 10.80 1.77
N LYS A 43 -6.08 11.80 1.22
CA LYS A 43 -6.49 11.80 -0.19
C LYS A 43 -5.66 12.86 -0.92
N ILE A 44 -4.97 12.45 -1.97
CA ILE A 44 -4.19 13.33 -2.84
C ILE A 44 -4.70 13.17 -4.26
N GLU A 45 -4.94 14.28 -4.92
CA GLU A 45 -5.32 14.32 -6.33
C GLU A 45 -4.22 15.02 -7.15
N PRO A 46 -4.14 14.71 -8.45
CA PRO A 46 -4.93 13.75 -9.21
C PRO A 46 -4.46 12.29 -8.99
N GLY A 47 -5.27 11.30 -9.42
CA GLY A 47 -4.89 9.88 -9.37
C GLY A 47 -3.81 9.49 -10.40
N PHE A 48 -3.26 8.28 -10.27
CA PHE A 48 -2.15 7.77 -11.11
C PHE A 48 -2.41 7.82 -12.62
N SER A 49 -3.64 7.63 -13.07
CA SER A 49 -3.98 7.70 -14.50
C SER A 49 -3.75 9.06 -15.14
N SER A 50 -3.59 10.11 -14.36
CA SER A 50 -3.26 11.45 -14.87
C SER A 50 -1.83 11.63 -15.32
N PHE A 51 -0.94 10.69 -14.99
CA PHE A 51 0.49 10.74 -15.34
C PHE A 51 0.82 10.17 -16.72
N VAL A 52 -0.16 9.95 -17.57
CA VAL A 52 0.05 9.61 -18.98
C VAL A 52 0.95 10.64 -19.65
N GLY A 53 2.07 10.21 -20.22
CA GLY A 53 3.06 11.08 -20.85
C GLY A 53 3.87 11.98 -19.88
N ARG A 54 3.69 11.79 -18.57
CA ARG A 54 4.38 12.57 -17.52
C ARG A 54 4.89 11.69 -16.38
N THR A 55 5.47 10.55 -16.72
CA THR A 55 5.96 9.58 -15.71
C THR A 55 7.04 10.18 -14.80
N GLN A 56 7.79 11.20 -15.25
CA GLN A 56 8.76 11.92 -14.45
C GLN A 56 8.13 12.63 -13.22
N ASP A 57 6.84 12.96 -13.26
CA ASP A 57 6.13 13.64 -12.17
C ASP A 57 5.67 12.67 -11.07
N ILE A 58 5.68 11.36 -11.35
CA ILE A 58 5.25 10.29 -10.41
C ILE A 58 6.06 10.35 -9.12
N ARG A 59 7.36 10.60 -9.20
CA ARG A 59 8.23 10.70 -8.03
C ARG A 59 7.72 11.74 -7.02
N GLY A 60 7.37 12.92 -7.49
CA GLY A 60 6.84 13.99 -6.64
C GLY A 60 5.53 13.59 -5.98
N TYR A 61 4.63 12.98 -6.74
CA TYR A 61 3.33 12.51 -6.26
C TYR A 61 3.47 11.40 -5.22
N VAL A 62 4.25 10.36 -5.52
CA VAL A 62 4.48 9.23 -4.58
C VAL A 62 5.15 9.72 -3.31
N ASN A 63 6.11 10.65 -3.39
CA ASN A 63 6.76 11.21 -2.21
C ASN A 63 5.78 11.96 -1.29
N GLN A 64 4.75 12.62 -1.83
CA GLN A 64 3.71 13.24 -0.99
C GLN A 64 2.94 12.17 -0.19
N LEU A 65 2.54 11.05 -0.83
CA LEU A 65 1.91 9.92 -0.15
C LEU A 65 2.83 9.32 0.92
N LEU A 66 4.10 9.12 0.59
CA LEU A 66 5.10 8.56 1.50
C LEU A 66 5.42 9.47 2.69
N THR A 67 5.32 10.78 2.51
CA THR A 67 5.43 11.75 3.61
C THR A 67 4.36 11.51 4.65
N HIS A 68 3.12 11.27 4.22
CA HIS A 68 2.03 10.90 5.12
C HIS A 68 2.30 9.58 5.82
N VAL A 69 2.70 8.54 5.07
CA VAL A 69 3.00 7.22 5.66
C VAL A 69 4.07 7.33 6.75
N ARG A 70 5.14 8.10 6.51
CA ARG A 70 6.20 8.33 7.50
C ARG A 70 5.75 9.12 8.72
N SER A 71 4.68 9.89 8.64
CA SER A 71 4.13 10.59 9.80
C SER A 71 3.35 9.68 10.74
N VAL A 72 2.89 8.52 10.24
CA VAL A 72 2.08 7.56 11.01
C VAL A 72 2.83 6.28 11.35
N VAL A 73 3.76 5.83 10.52
CA VAL A 73 4.57 4.62 10.77
C VAL A 73 5.90 5.03 11.40
N PRO A 74 6.26 4.51 12.58
CA PRO A 74 7.55 4.82 13.20
C PRO A 74 8.74 4.39 12.34
N PRO A 75 9.83 5.16 12.37
CA PRO A 75 11.01 4.88 11.55
C PRO A 75 11.60 3.47 11.72
N ASN A 76 11.59 2.94 12.94
CA ASN A 76 12.07 1.60 13.25
C ASN A 76 11.16 0.47 12.78
N ALA A 77 9.89 0.75 12.47
CA ALA A 77 8.94 -0.21 11.94
C ALA A 77 8.91 -0.24 10.40
N LEU A 78 9.41 0.80 9.72
CA LEU A 78 9.39 0.88 8.25
C LEU A 78 10.02 -0.36 7.57
N PRO A 79 11.21 -0.88 8.00
CA PRO A 79 11.82 -2.04 7.36
C PRO A 79 11.04 -3.36 7.52
N GLN A 80 10.04 -3.37 8.39
CA GLN A 80 9.15 -4.52 8.63
C GLN A 80 7.74 -4.27 8.11
N THR A 81 7.48 -3.10 7.54
CA THR A 81 6.16 -2.70 7.03
C THR A 81 6.13 -2.83 5.52
N PRO A 82 5.35 -3.77 4.95
CA PRO A 82 5.18 -3.83 3.50
C PRO A 82 4.34 -2.67 3.01
N ILE A 83 4.65 -2.19 1.81
CA ILE A 83 3.88 -1.16 1.12
C ILE A 83 3.24 -1.75 -0.13
N TYR A 84 1.97 -1.44 -0.35
CA TYR A 84 1.23 -1.87 -1.53
C TYR A 84 0.56 -0.66 -2.19
N ILE A 85 0.67 -0.58 -3.50
CA ILE A 85 -0.02 0.42 -4.33
C ILE A 85 -0.94 -0.33 -5.27
N MET A 86 -2.23 -0.20 -5.03
CA MET A 86 -3.28 -0.84 -5.80
C MET A 86 -4.02 0.22 -6.61
N ALA A 87 -3.79 0.21 -7.91
CA ALA A 87 -4.47 1.11 -8.83
C ALA A 87 -5.77 0.49 -9.35
N THR A 88 -6.76 1.31 -9.62
CA THR A 88 -8.13 0.88 -9.93
C THR A 88 -8.60 1.40 -11.29
N ALA A 89 -9.87 1.66 -11.45
CA ALA A 89 -10.56 1.95 -12.71
C ALA A 89 -9.81 2.89 -13.67
N GLY A 90 -9.28 4.01 -13.20
CA GLY A 90 -8.58 4.98 -14.05
C GLY A 90 -7.37 4.38 -14.77
N MET A 91 -6.64 3.48 -14.10
CA MET A 91 -5.50 2.79 -14.70
C MET A 91 -5.93 1.70 -15.67
N ARG A 92 -7.03 0.99 -15.39
CA ARG A 92 -7.57 -0.05 -16.30
C ARG A 92 -7.95 0.49 -17.67
N MET A 93 -8.29 1.78 -17.77
CA MET A 93 -8.65 2.44 -19.03
C MET A 93 -7.46 2.82 -19.91
N LEU A 94 -6.24 2.71 -19.39
CA LEU A 94 -5.02 3.07 -20.13
C LEU A 94 -4.57 1.90 -21.01
N LYS A 95 -3.82 2.24 -22.07
CA LYS A 95 -3.13 1.23 -22.89
C LYS A 95 -2.10 0.48 -22.03
N PRO A 96 -1.90 -0.83 -22.24
CA PRO A 96 -0.99 -1.66 -21.43
C PRO A 96 0.41 -1.05 -21.26
N GLU A 97 1.01 -0.55 -22.32
CA GLU A 97 2.38 -0.01 -22.31
C GLU A 97 2.48 1.26 -21.46
N VAL A 98 1.45 2.10 -21.52
CA VAL A 98 1.36 3.35 -20.73
C VAL A 98 1.19 3.01 -19.26
N ARG A 99 0.32 2.07 -18.96
CA ARG A 99 0.02 1.56 -17.63
C ARG A 99 1.28 0.97 -17.00
N GLN A 100 1.96 0.09 -17.71
CA GLN A 100 3.21 -0.52 -17.28
C GLN A 100 4.30 0.54 -16.98
N ALA A 101 4.45 1.55 -17.83
CA ALA A 101 5.43 2.61 -17.58
C ALA A 101 5.17 3.35 -16.27
N ILE A 102 3.91 3.63 -15.95
CA ILE A 102 3.51 4.25 -14.68
C ILE A 102 3.81 3.33 -13.50
N LEU A 103 3.48 2.04 -13.59
CA LEU A 103 3.71 1.06 -12.52
C LEU A 103 5.21 0.88 -12.26
N LEU A 104 6.03 0.78 -13.31
CA LEU A 104 7.48 0.61 -13.19
C LEU A 104 8.14 1.84 -12.55
N GLU A 105 7.74 3.06 -12.94
CA GLU A 105 8.28 4.26 -12.30
C GLU A 105 7.85 4.36 -10.84
N THR A 106 6.60 4.02 -10.54
CA THR A 106 6.11 3.93 -9.16
C THR A 106 6.92 2.93 -8.33
N CYS A 107 7.17 1.74 -8.89
CA CYS A 107 8.02 0.71 -8.30
C CYS A 107 9.42 1.25 -7.98
N ARG A 108 10.05 1.91 -8.94
CA ARG A 108 11.39 2.50 -8.75
C ARG A 108 11.42 3.47 -7.57
N VAL A 109 10.40 4.33 -7.46
CA VAL A 109 10.32 5.31 -6.38
C VAL A 109 10.13 4.67 -5.01
N ILE A 110 9.25 3.68 -4.88
CA ILE A 110 8.99 3.04 -3.58
C ILE A 110 10.14 2.14 -3.13
N ARG A 111 10.91 1.55 -4.04
CA ARG A 111 12.10 0.74 -3.70
C ARG A 111 13.26 1.54 -3.11
N GLU A 112 13.31 2.82 -3.35
CA GLU A 112 14.28 3.72 -2.72
C GLU A 112 13.94 4.00 -1.24
N GLN A 113 12.80 3.51 -0.76
CA GLN A 113 12.32 3.76 0.58
C GLN A 113 12.59 2.57 1.50
N PRO A 114 12.72 2.79 2.80
CA PRO A 114 13.06 1.75 3.77
C PRO A 114 11.86 0.86 4.15
N PHE A 115 11.01 0.51 3.18
CA PHE A 115 9.91 -0.43 3.40
C PHE A 115 10.34 -1.87 3.16
N TYR A 116 9.58 -2.80 3.70
CA TYR A 116 9.80 -4.21 3.44
C TYR A 116 9.34 -4.58 2.01
N PHE A 117 10.25 -5.22 1.29
CA PHE A 117 9.97 -5.91 0.03
C PHE A 117 10.46 -7.34 0.17
N ASP A 118 9.67 -8.29 -0.29
CA ASP A 118 10.07 -9.69 -0.29
C ASP A 118 11.30 -9.86 -1.20
N PRO A 119 12.44 -10.35 -0.66
CA PRO A 119 13.67 -10.52 -1.44
C PRO A 119 13.56 -11.55 -2.56
N ASP A 120 12.64 -12.52 -2.41
CA ASP A 120 12.42 -13.58 -3.41
C ASP A 120 11.53 -13.12 -4.57
N VAL A 121 10.92 -11.96 -4.41
CA VAL A 121 10.08 -11.37 -5.44
C VAL A 121 10.92 -10.54 -6.41
N GLN A 122 11.20 -11.11 -7.56
CA GLN A 122 11.90 -10.41 -8.64
C GLN A 122 11.03 -9.30 -9.23
N ASP A 123 11.69 -8.25 -9.72
CA ASP A 123 11.06 -7.23 -10.56
C ASP A 123 10.58 -7.89 -11.86
N TYR A 124 9.33 -8.30 -11.87
CA TYR A 124 8.74 -8.77 -13.11
C TYR A 124 8.52 -7.57 -14.04
N ALA A 125 9.46 -7.39 -14.93
CA ALA A 125 9.17 -6.93 -16.29
C ALA A 125 8.64 -8.16 -17.06
N GLY A 126 7.71 -8.90 -16.48
CA GLY A 126 7.11 -10.08 -17.08
C GLY A 126 6.03 -9.69 -18.09
N ALA A 127 5.43 -10.69 -18.71
CA ALA A 127 4.33 -10.54 -19.66
C ALA A 127 3.07 -9.85 -19.06
N ASP A 128 3.00 -9.72 -17.74
CA ASP A 128 1.91 -9.04 -17.04
C ASP A 128 2.20 -7.53 -16.93
N THR A 129 1.50 -6.76 -17.78
CA THR A 129 1.59 -5.29 -17.81
C THR A 129 0.88 -4.62 -16.65
N ASP A 130 0.22 -5.37 -15.77
CA ASP A 130 -0.59 -4.87 -14.67
C ASP A 130 0.09 -4.98 -13.31
N THR A 131 1.32 -5.50 -13.27
CA THR A 131 2.10 -5.66 -12.05
C THR A 131 3.52 -5.11 -12.17
N ALA A 132 4.04 -4.62 -11.05
CA ALA A 132 5.44 -4.26 -10.85
C ALA A 132 5.83 -4.54 -9.39
N CYS A 133 7.12 -4.56 -9.08
CA CYS A 133 7.64 -4.85 -7.74
C CYS A 133 7.06 -6.15 -7.15
N GLY A 134 6.96 -7.22 -7.95
CA GLY A 134 6.42 -8.48 -7.46
C GLY A 134 5.01 -8.41 -6.88
N GLY A 135 4.16 -7.56 -7.45
CA GLY A 135 2.79 -7.36 -7.00
C GLY A 135 2.60 -6.30 -5.91
N HIS A 136 3.68 -5.68 -5.42
CA HIS A 136 3.56 -4.54 -4.50
C HIS A 136 2.95 -3.30 -5.19
N VAL A 137 3.13 -3.18 -6.51
CA VAL A 137 2.50 -2.14 -7.33
C VAL A 137 1.71 -2.83 -8.43
N ARG A 138 0.39 -2.70 -8.43
CA ARG A 138 -0.44 -3.38 -9.43
C ARG A 138 -1.75 -2.66 -9.71
N VAL A 139 -2.32 -2.97 -10.86
CA VAL A 139 -3.71 -2.63 -11.18
C VAL A 139 -4.58 -3.80 -10.77
N ILE A 140 -5.52 -3.57 -9.87
CA ILE A 140 -6.46 -4.60 -9.41
C ILE A 140 -7.70 -4.64 -10.30
N THR A 141 -8.31 -5.82 -10.42
CA THR A 141 -9.57 -5.99 -11.15
C THR A 141 -10.74 -5.33 -10.41
N GLY A 142 -11.88 -5.14 -11.10
CA GLY A 142 -13.07 -4.62 -10.44
C GLY A 142 -13.63 -5.59 -9.40
N GLU A 143 -13.45 -6.88 -9.59
CA GLU A 143 -13.84 -7.93 -8.64
C GLU A 143 -12.98 -7.88 -7.36
N GLU A 144 -11.66 -7.77 -7.51
CA GLU A 144 -10.74 -7.59 -6.36
C GLU A 144 -11.05 -6.29 -5.60
N GLU A 145 -11.28 -5.19 -6.33
CA GLU A 145 -11.65 -3.90 -5.74
C GLU A 145 -12.93 -4.00 -4.91
N GLY A 146 -13.95 -4.67 -5.46
CA GLY A 146 -15.22 -4.93 -4.77
C GLY A 146 -15.04 -5.82 -3.54
N MET A 147 -14.27 -6.90 -3.67
CA MET A 147 -13.97 -7.80 -2.55
C MET A 147 -13.21 -7.08 -1.41
N LEU A 148 -12.18 -6.33 -1.75
CA LEU A 148 -11.39 -5.57 -0.76
C LEU A 148 -12.25 -4.48 -0.10
N GLY A 149 -13.13 -3.81 -0.87
CA GLY A 149 -14.09 -2.85 -0.34
C GLY A 149 -15.07 -3.50 0.63
N TRP A 150 -15.59 -4.68 0.29
CA TRP A 150 -16.48 -5.44 1.17
C TRP A 150 -15.78 -5.86 2.47
N LEU A 151 -14.55 -6.39 2.38
CA LEU A 151 -13.74 -6.71 3.56
C LEU A 151 -13.52 -5.47 4.42
N ALA A 152 -13.21 -4.33 3.79
CA ALA A 152 -12.95 -3.08 4.49
C ALA A 152 -14.14 -2.59 5.33
N VAL A 153 -15.36 -2.92 4.94
CA VAL A 153 -16.59 -2.50 5.65
C VAL A 153 -17.02 -3.53 6.69
N ASN A 154 -16.75 -4.82 6.45
CA ASN A 154 -17.32 -5.92 7.26
C ASN A 154 -16.31 -6.52 8.27
N TYR A 155 -15.06 -6.17 8.17
CA TYR A 155 -14.02 -6.56 9.14
C TYR A 155 -14.02 -5.61 10.34
#